data_75b625f03e37b6e2d301501e0a621b5f
#
_entry.id   75b625f03e37b6e2d301501e0a621b5f
#
_cell.length_a   1.000
_cell.length_b   1.000
_cell.length_c   1.000
_cell.angle_alpha   90.00
_cell.angle_beta   90.00
_cell.angle_gamma   90.00
#
_symmetry.space_group_name_H-M   'P 1'
#
loop_
_entity.id
_entity.type
_entity.pdbx_description
1 polymer ?
#
loop_
_entity_poly.entity_id
_entity_poly.type
_entity_poly.pdbx_seq_one_letter_code
_entity_poly.pdbx_strand_id
1 'polypeptide(L)'
;MKSRAAVAFEAGKPLEIAEVDVGGPAAGEVMVEIKATGVCHTDAFTLSGDDPEGAFPAILGHEGAGVVVEVGEGVKDLKVGDHVIPLYTPECRTCNFCLNPKTNLCQAIRETQGEGLMPDRTSRFSIDGEPILHYMGCSTFSNYTVLPEIAVAKVREDAPFDKICYVGCGVTTGIGAVAFTMKVEPGATVAVFGLGGIGLNVIQGAKLVGARRIIGVDINP
;
A
#
# COMPACT_ATOMS: atom_id res chain seq x y z
N MET A 1 -7.10 -18.96 9.14
CA MET A 1 -8.49 -18.85 8.67
C MET A 1 -8.53 -18.89 7.15
N LYS A 2 -9.73 -19.12 6.55
CA LYS A 2 -9.88 -19.03 5.08
C LYS A 2 -10.24 -17.62 4.66
N SER A 3 -9.69 -17.18 3.52
CA SER A 3 -9.97 -15.89 2.89
C SER A 3 -10.12 -16.06 1.38
N ARG A 4 -10.93 -15.21 0.74
CA ARG A 4 -10.94 -15.09 -0.72
C ARG A 4 -9.92 -14.05 -1.13
N ALA A 5 -9.10 -14.39 -2.12
CA ALA A 5 -8.11 -13.50 -2.67
C ALA A 5 -8.08 -13.58 -4.21
N ALA A 6 -7.66 -12.49 -4.84
CA ALA A 6 -7.28 -12.50 -6.25
C ALA A 6 -5.77 -12.75 -6.32
N VAL A 7 -5.41 -13.97 -6.73
CA VAL A 7 -4.02 -14.45 -6.77
C VAL A 7 -3.45 -14.31 -8.17
N ALA A 8 -2.25 -13.74 -8.26
CA ALA A 8 -1.41 -13.78 -9.44
C ALA A 8 -0.54 -15.03 -9.37
N PHE A 9 -0.89 -16.08 -10.10
CA PHE A 9 -0.12 -17.31 -10.10
C PHE A 9 1.13 -17.25 -10.97
N GLU A 10 1.05 -16.49 -12.08
CA GLU A 10 2.11 -16.39 -13.06
C GLU A 10 2.07 -15.02 -13.76
N ALA A 11 3.23 -14.50 -14.12
CA ALA A 11 3.35 -13.27 -14.89
C ALA A 11 2.59 -13.34 -16.22
N GLY A 12 1.92 -12.26 -16.59
CA GLY A 12 1.17 -12.14 -17.84
C GLY A 12 -0.14 -12.95 -17.89
N LYS A 13 -0.53 -13.59 -16.80
CA LYS A 13 -1.81 -14.30 -16.68
C LYS A 13 -2.85 -13.47 -15.91
N PRO A 14 -4.15 -13.65 -16.17
CA PRO A 14 -5.19 -13.01 -15.36
C PRO A 14 -5.09 -13.42 -13.90
N LEU A 15 -5.54 -12.52 -13.02
CA LEU A 15 -5.75 -12.87 -11.60
C LEU A 15 -6.84 -13.93 -11.49
N GLU A 16 -6.64 -14.88 -10.59
CA GLU A 16 -7.61 -15.92 -10.28
C GLU A 16 -8.17 -15.74 -8.87
N ILE A 17 -9.49 -15.85 -8.73
CA ILE A 17 -10.12 -15.83 -7.41
C ILE A 17 -9.96 -17.20 -6.77
N ALA A 18 -9.18 -17.25 -5.71
CA ALA A 18 -8.91 -18.46 -4.95
C ALA A 18 -9.30 -18.32 -3.47
N GLU A 19 -9.56 -19.45 -2.82
CA GLU A 19 -9.61 -19.53 -1.37
C GLU A 19 -8.20 -19.82 -0.85
N VAL A 20 -7.69 -18.92 -0.01
CA VAL A 20 -6.37 -19.03 0.59
C VAL A 20 -6.46 -19.22 2.10
N ASP A 21 -5.51 -19.91 2.67
CA ASP A 21 -5.31 -19.94 4.11
C ASP A 21 -4.56 -18.68 4.54
N VAL A 22 -5.08 -17.98 5.55
CA VAL A 22 -4.43 -16.84 6.18
C VAL A 22 -4.03 -17.23 7.60
N GLY A 23 -2.74 -17.18 7.89
CA GLY A 23 -2.20 -17.37 9.23
C GLY A 23 -2.61 -16.24 10.17
N GLY A 24 -2.62 -16.50 11.49
CA GLY A 24 -2.83 -15.46 12.49
C GLY A 24 -1.64 -14.48 12.52
N PRO A 25 -1.83 -13.26 13.08
CA PRO A 25 -0.75 -12.29 13.24
C PRO A 25 0.27 -12.80 14.27
N ALA A 26 1.55 -12.76 13.91
CA ALA A 26 2.65 -13.01 14.82
C ALA A 26 2.88 -11.80 15.76
N ALA A 27 3.91 -11.90 16.63
CA ALA A 27 4.25 -10.78 17.52
C ALA A 27 4.56 -9.50 16.73
N GLY A 28 3.92 -8.39 17.11
CA GLY A 28 4.06 -7.10 16.44
C GLY A 28 3.28 -6.96 15.13
N GLU A 29 2.40 -7.91 14.81
CA GLU A 29 1.58 -7.89 13.60
C GLU A 29 0.09 -7.70 13.92
N VAL A 30 -0.65 -7.28 12.92
CA VAL A 30 -2.12 -7.16 12.98
C VAL A 30 -2.75 -7.84 11.77
N MET A 31 -3.93 -8.42 11.96
CA MET A 31 -4.77 -8.88 10.86
C MET A 31 -5.82 -7.81 10.55
N VAL A 32 -5.94 -7.48 9.29
CA VAL A 32 -6.87 -6.45 8.78
C VAL A 32 -7.87 -7.10 7.85
N GLU A 33 -9.16 -6.89 8.13
CA GLU A 33 -10.24 -7.16 7.17
C GLU A 33 -10.32 -6.00 6.18
N ILE A 34 -9.97 -6.25 4.92
CA ILE A 34 -10.00 -5.25 3.86
C ILE A 34 -11.46 -4.96 3.46
N LYS A 35 -11.86 -3.70 3.55
CA LYS A 35 -13.21 -3.21 3.19
C LYS A 35 -13.25 -2.57 1.81
N ALA A 36 -12.13 -2.00 1.38
CA ALA A 36 -11.95 -1.45 0.03
C ALA A 36 -10.48 -1.51 -0.38
N THR A 37 -10.25 -1.68 -1.68
CA THR A 37 -8.91 -1.60 -2.27
C THR A 37 -8.97 -0.89 -3.60
N GLY A 38 -7.98 -0.04 -3.88
CA GLY A 38 -7.74 0.54 -5.19
C GLY A 38 -6.98 -0.44 -6.08
N VAL A 39 -7.02 -0.17 -7.39
CA VAL A 39 -6.20 -0.84 -8.40
C VAL A 39 -5.23 0.19 -8.97
N CYS A 40 -3.95 -0.01 -8.73
CA CYS A 40 -2.89 0.86 -9.19
C CYS A 40 -2.26 0.32 -10.49
N HIS A 41 -1.71 1.21 -11.31
CA HIS A 41 -0.92 0.78 -12.48
C HIS A 41 0.29 -0.07 -12.10
N THR A 42 0.81 0.10 -10.88
CA THR A 42 1.90 -0.71 -10.33
C THR A 42 1.51 -2.18 -10.22
N ASP A 43 0.27 -2.49 -9.80
CA ASP A 43 -0.23 -3.87 -9.78
C ASP A 43 -0.29 -4.47 -11.19
N ALA A 44 -0.73 -3.68 -12.18
CA ALA A 44 -0.78 -4.10 -13.57
C ALA A 44 0.63 -4.31 -14.17
N PHE A 45 1.59 -3.46 -13.80
CA PHE A 45 2.99 -3.56 -14.23
C PHE A 45 3.66 -4.82 -13.68
N THR A 46 3.44 -5.13 -12.39
CA THR A 46 3.94 -6.38 -11.81
C THR A 46 3.25 -7.59 -12.45
N LEU A 47 1.92 -7.56 -12.61
CA LEU A 47 1.17 -8.66 -13.22
C LEU A 47 1.58 -8.92 -14.68
N SER A 48 1.98 -7.90 -15.45
CA SER A 48 2.46 -8.07 -16.82
C SER A 48 3.76 -8.86 -16.92
N GLY A 49 4.55 -8.89 -15.84
CA GLY A 49 5.89 -9.50 -15.81
C GLY A 49 7.00 -8.53 -16.20
N ASP A 50 6.69 -7.25 -16.45
CA ASP A 50 7.70 -6.23 -16.78
C ASP A 50 8.43 -5.72 -15.54
N ASP A 51 7.89 -5.99 -14.34
CA ASP A 51 8.49 -5.63 -13.06
C ASP A 51 9.61 -6.63 -12.71
N PRO A 52 10.88 -6.18 -12.66
CA PRO A 52 11.99 -7.07 -12.33
C PRO A 52 12.00 -7.55 -10.87
N GLU A 53 11.24 -6.90 -9.99
CA GLU A 53 11.04 -7.30 -8.59
C GLU A 53 9.76 -8.15 -8.40
N GLY A 54 9.02 -8.40 -9.48
CA GLY A 54 7.80 -9.20 -9.44
C GLY A 54 8.07 -10.66 -9.07
N ALA A 55 7.40 -11.16 -8.05
CA ALA A 55 7.51 -12.54 -7.59
C ALA A 55 6.12 -13.21 -7.60
N PHE A 56 6.08 -14.49 -7.97
CA PHE A 56 4.84 -15.26 -8.11
C PHE A 56 5.00 -16.67 -7.51
N PRO A 57 3.90 -17.29 -7.01
CA PRO A 57 2.55 -16.76 -6.91
C PRO A 57 2.44 -15.70 -5.79
N ALA A 58 1.63 -14.66 -5.99
CA ALA A 58 1.46 -13.57 -5.02
C ALA A 58 0.02 -13.04 -4.96
N ILE A 59 -0.35 -12.47 -3.82
CA ILE A 59 -1.55 -11.65 -3.70
C ILE A 59 -1.15 -10.20 -3.87
N LEU A 60 -1.56 -9.58 -4.98
CA LEU A 60 -1.27 -8.19 -5.28
C LEU A 60 -2.13 -7.22 -4.45
N GLY A 61 -2.06 -5.93 -4.81
CA GLY A 61 -2.80 -4.86 -4.15
C GLY A 61 -2.04 -4.21 -2.99
N HIS A 62 -1.98 -2.89 -3.00
CA HIS A 62 -1.29 -2.08 -2.00
C HIS A 62 -2.04 -0.80 -1.63
N GLU A 63 -3.21 -0.58 -2.20
CA GLU A 63 -4.10 0.55 -1.93
C GLU A 63 -5.31 0.09 -1.13
N GLY A 64 -5.11 -0.30 0.14
CA GLY A 64 -6.15 -0.86 0.98
C GLY A 64 -6.69 0.09 2.03
N ALA A 65 -7.90 -0.22 2.52
CA ALA A 65 -8.45 0.31 3.74
C ALA A 65 -9.32 -0.76 4.41
N GLY A 66 -9.25 -0.85 5.72
CA GLY A 66 -9.95 -1.90 6.43
C GLY A 66 -10.01 -1.70 7.93
N VAL A 67 -10.39 -2.77 8.62
CA VAL A 67 -10.57 -2.80 10.08
C VAL A 67 -9.65 -3.85 10.67
N VAL A 68 -8.95 -3.53 11.74
CA VAL A 68 -8.17 -4.49 12.51
C VAL A 68 -9.11 -5.49 13.17
N VAL A 69 -8.92 -6.78 12.90
CA VAL A 69 -9.76 -7.86 13.44
C VAL A 69 -9.03 -8.75 14.43
N GLU A 70 -7.70 -8.77 14.38
CA GLU A 70 -6.86 -9.51 15.32
C GLU A 70 -5.53 -8.77 15.51
N VAL A 71 -4.95 -8.85 16.71
CA VAL A 71 -3.66 -8.25 17.05
C VAL A 71 -2.74 -9.30 17.65
N GLY A 72 -1.49 -9.33 17.20
CA GLY A 72 -0.44 -10.18 17.74
C GLY A 72 0.11 -9.66 19.07
N GLU A 73 0.92 -10.48 19.72
CA GLU A 73 1.60 -10.10 20.96
C GLU A 73 2.49 -8.86 20.75
N GLY A 74 2.51 -7.93 21.70
CA GLY A 74 3.39 -6.77 21.68
C GLY A 74 2.92 -5.59 20.82
N VAL A 75 1.79 -5.70 20.10
CA VAL A 75 1.13 -4.57 19.42
C VAL A 75 0.69 -3.55 20.46
N LYS A 76 0.99 -2.25 20.23
CA LYS A 76 0.79 -1.18 21.22
C LYS A 76 -0.18 -0.08 20.78
N ASP A 77 -0.11 0.31 19.52
CA ASP A 77 -0.79 1.49 19.01
C ASP A 77 -2.10 1.17 18.29
N LEU A 78 -2.36 -0.13 18.05
CA LEU A 78 -3.55 -0.63 17.35
C LEU A 78 -4.33 -1.63 18.23
N LYS A 79 -5.63 -1.67 18.03
CA LYS A 79 -6.56 -2.63 18.66
C LYS A 79 -7.62 -3.09 17.67
N VAL A 80 -8.26 -4.19 17.99
CA VAL A 80 -9.43 -4.68 17.25
C VAL A 80 -10.50 -3.61 17.14
N GLY A 81 -11.02 -3.40 15.95
CA GLY A 81 -11.99 -2.36 15.60
C GLY A 81 -11.37 -1.06 15.07
N ASP A 82 -10.07 -0.86 15.16
CA ASP A 82 -9.43 0.33 14.58
C ASP A 82 -9.53 0.32 13.05
N HIS A 83 -9.90 1.46 12.46
CA HIS A 83 -9.88 1.68 11.01
C HIS A 83 -8.47 2.06 10.57
N VAL A 84 -7.99 1.42 9.51
CA VAL A 84 -6.59 1.52 9.11
C VAL A 84 -6.41 1.52 7.60
N ILE A 85 -5.26 2.05 7.17
CA ILE A 85 -4.73 1.92 5.81
C ILE A 85 -3.34 1.29 5.86
N PRO A 86 -3.01 0.33 4.98
CA PRO A 86 -1.67 -0.21 4.82
C PRO A 86 -0.70 0.81 4.23
N LEU A 87 0.57 0.64 4.53
CA LEU A 87 1.68 1.43 4.01
C LEU A 87 2.69 0.49 3.36
N TYR A 88 2.89 0.60 2.06
CA TYR A 88 3.84 -0.23 1.32
C TYR A 88 5.31 0.20 1.50
N THR A 89 5.55 1.37 2.09
CA THR A 89 6.88 1.84 2.50
C THR A 89 6.91 2.13 4.00
N PRO A 90 6.80 1.09 4.86
CA PRO A 90 6.86 1.29 6.30
C PRO A 90 8.28 1.70 6.73
N GLU A 91 8.38 2.22 7.96
CA GLU A 91 9.63 2.63 8.58
C GLU A 91 10.01 1.71 9.74
N CYS A 92 11.29 1.36 9.89
CA CYS A 92 11.74 0.58 11.05
C CYS A 92 12.05 1.44 12.28
N ARG A 93 12.10 2.77 12.14
CA ARG A 93 12.45 3.76 13.15
C ARG A 93 13.87 3.65 13.76
N THR A 94 14.68 2.72 13.27
CA THR A 94 16.03 2.44 13.82
C THR A 94 17.16 2.57 12.81
N CYS A 95 16.91 2.40 11.52
CA CYS A 95 17.95 2.54 10.51
C CYS A 95 18.34 4.02 10.28
N ASN A 96 19.48 4.22 9.66
CA ASN A 96 20.03 5.54 9.40
C ASN A 96 19.05 6.48 8.65
N PHE A 97 18.29 5.95 7.69
CA PHE A 97 17.32 6.75 6.96
C PHE A 97 16.12 7.16 7.83
N CYS A 98 15.62 6.27 8.67
CA CYS A 98 14.52 6.59 9.58
C CYS A 98 14.95 7.62 10.63
N LEU A 99 16.17 7.54 11.13
CA LEU A 99 16.71 8.50 12.09
C LEU A 99 17.04 9.88 11.46
N ASN A 100 17.17 9.95 10.13
CA ASN A 100 17.39 11.18 9.37
C ASN A 100 16.14 11.66 8.61
N PRO A 101 14.97 11.59 9.15
CA PRO A 101 13.57 11.71 8.61
C PRO A 101 13.44 11.47 7.09
N LYS A 102 14.12 10.47 6.56
CA LYS A 102 13.96 9.96 5.20
C LYS A 102 13.36 8.55 5.23
N THR A 103 12.28 8.41 5.98
CA THR A 103 11.66 7.13 6.32
C THR A 103 11.19 6.35 5.08
N ASN A 104 10.85 7.05 3.99
CA ASN A 104 10.57 6.46 2.68
C ASN A 104 11.77 5.70 2.06
N LEU A 105 12.98 5.85 2.61
CA LEU A 105 14.19 5.15 2.20
C LEU A 105 14.60 4.06 3.21
N CYS A 106 13.68 3.63 4.09
CA CYS A 106 13.95 2.57 5.05
C CYS A 106 14.47 1.31 4.36
N GLN A 107 15.63 0.82 4.80
CA GLN A 107 16.28 -0.33 4.20
C GLN A 107 15.91 -1.65 4.88
N ALA A 108 15.63 -1.63 6.19
CA ALA A 108 15.45 -2.83 6.99
C ALA A 108 14.21 -3.66 6.58
N ILE A 109 13.14 -2.99 6.16
CA ILE A 109 11.89 -3.68 5.76
C ILE A 109 11.96 -4.12 4.30
N ARG A 110 12.67 -3.37 3.48
CA ARG A 110 12.76 -3.64 2.04
C ARG A 110 13.47 -4.96 1.72
N GLU A 111 14.31 -5.43 2.60
CA GLU A 111 15.06 -6.69 2.44
C GLU A 111 14.12 -7.90 2.31
N THR A 112 13.11 -8.02 3.16
CA THR A 112 12.14 -9.13 3.11
C THR A 112 10.94 -8.82 2.21
N GLN A 113 10.51 -7.56 2.17
CA GLN A 113 9.38 -7.12 1.35
C GLN A 113 9.63 -7.34 -0.14
N GLY A 114 10.87 -7.13 -0.63
CA GLY A 114 11.24 -7.41 -2.02
C GLY A 114 11.21 -8.92 -2.37
N GLU A 115 11.31 -9.79 -1.38
CA GLU A 115 11.16 -11.25 -1.52
C GLU A 115 9.70 -11.71 -1.41
N GLY A 116 8.76 -10.81 -1.16
CA GLY A 116 7.36 -11.14 -0.90
C GLY A 116 7.11 -11.78 0.45
N LEU A 117 7.97 -11.52 1.44
CA LEU A 117 7.93 -12.13 2.75
C LEU A 117 7.69 -11.11 3.87
N MET A 118 7.21 -11.61 5.00
CA MET A 118 7.14 -10.88 6.26
C MET A 118 8.55 -10.70 6.86
N PRO A 119 8.74 -9.83 7.86
CA PRO A 119 10.06 -9.63 8.49
C PRO A 119 10.73 -10.88 9.05
N ASP A 120 9.96 -11.89 9.41
CA ASP A 120 10.45 -13.20 9.87
C ASP A 120 10.78 -14.18 8.73
N ARG A 121 10.77 -13.71 7.47
CA ARG A 121 11.02 -14.47 6.24
C ARG A 121 10.01 -15.59 5.98
N THR A 122 8.79 -15.45 6.47
CA THR A 122 7.69 -16.37 6.18
C THR A 122 6.55 -15.64 5.48
N SER A 123 5.62 -16.38 4.87
CA SER A 123 4.34 -15.84 4.39
C SER A 123 3.21 -16.14 5.38
N ARG A 124 2.23 -15.27 5.41
CA ARG A 124 0.95 -15.50 6.12
C ARG A 124 -0.12 -16.08 5.22
N PHE A 125 0.19 -16.29 3.93
CA PHE A 125 -0.74 -16.87 2.96
C PHE A 125 -0.24 -18.22 2.46
N SER A 126 -1.16 -19.16 2.25
CA SER A 126 -0.87 -20.42 1.59
C SER A 126 -2.11 -20.99 0.88
N ILE A 127 -1.86 -21.88 -0.10
CA ILE A 127 -2.87 -22.74 -0.74
C ILE A 127 -2.35 -24.16 -0.65
N ASP A 128 -3.15 -25.06 -0.07
CA ASP A 128 -2.79 -26.47 0.12
C ASP A 128 -1.42 -26.68 0.81
N GLY A 129 -1.04 -25.75 1.68
CA GLY A 129 0.22 -25.75 2.42
C GLY A 129 1.40 -25.10 1.69
N GLU A 130 1.26 -24.78 0.40
CA GLU A 130 2.30 -24.06 -0.36
C GLU A 130 2.15 -22.54 -0.14
N PRO A 131 3.25 -21.83 0.13
CA PRO A 131 3.21 -20.40 0.42
C PRO A 131 2.82 -19.57 -0.80
N ILE A 132 1.98 -18.55 -0.58
CA ILE A 132 1.67 -17.49 -1.52
C ILE A 132 2.34 -16.22 -1.03
N LEU A 133 3.07 -15.53 -1.88
CA LEU A 133 3.88 -14.37 -1.51
C LEU A 133 3.01 -13.14 -1.20
N HIS A 134 3.52 -12.32 -0.31
CA HIS A 134 3.00 -10.97 -0.09
C HIS A 134 3.45 -10.03 -1.21
N TYR A 135 2.63 -9.05 -1.52
CA TYR A 135 2.99 -7.98 -2.44
C TYR A 135 3.12 -6.66 -1.69
N MET A 136 4.30 -6.06 -1.78
CA MET A 136 4.64 -4.80 -1.09
C MET A 136 4.31 -4.80 0.42
N GLY A 137 4.29 -6.00 1.05
CA GLY A 137 3.89 -6.17 2.45
C GLY A 137 2.42 -5.83 2.74
N CYS A 138 1.58 -5.64 1.72
CA CYS A 138 0.18 -5.20 1.86
C CYS A 138 -0.83 -6.26 1.45
N SER A 139 -0.72 -6.82 0.23
CA SER A 139 -1.60 -7.87 -0.31
C SER A 139 -3.10 -7.59 -0.15
N THR A 140 -3.53 -6.39 -0.58
CA THR A 140 -4.90 -5.93 -0.32
C THR A 140 -5.95 -6.52 -1.26
N PHE A 141 -5.55 -7.32 -2.28
CA PHE A 141 -6.48 -8.07 -3.11
C PHE A 141 -6.96 -9.37 -2.43
N SER A 142 -7.03 -9.35 -1.11
CA SER A 142 -7.59 -10.40 -0.26
C SER A 142 -8.61 -9.80 0.71
N ASN A 143 -9.61 -10.59 1.13
CA ASN A 143 -10.53 -10.12 2.17
C ASN A 143 -9.83 -9.87 3.52
N TYR A 144 -8.76 -10.63 3.80
CA TYR A 144 -7.94 -10.45 5.01
C TYR A 144 -6.48 -10.41 4.62
N THR A 145 -5.71 -9.56 5.31
CA THR A 145 -4.26 -9.52 5.19
C THR A 145 -3.62 -9.35 6.57
N VAL A 146 -2.36 -9.75 6.69
CA VAL A 146 -1.58 -9.59 7.92
C VAL A 146 -0.38 -8.69 7.62
N LEU A 147 -0.18 -7.70 8.48
CA LEU A 147 0.88 -6.71 8.33
C LEU A 147 1.57 -6.45 9.67
N PRO A 148 2.85 -6.07 9.70
CA PRO A 148 3.46 -5.48 10.87
C PRO A 148 2.70 -4.22 11.31
N GLU A 149 2.54 -4.00 12.62
CA GLU A 149 1.91 -2.78 13.18
C GLU A 149 2.49 -1.50 12.56
N ILE A 150 3.80 -1.47 12.34
CA ILE A 150 4.52 -0.33 11.77
C ILE A 150 4.16 -0.04 10.30
N ALA A 151 3.60 -1.02 9.60
CA ALA A 151 3.14 -0.91 8.21
C ALA A 151 1.67 -0.49 8.09
N VAL A 152 1.06 -0.01 9.18
CA VAL A 152 -0.37 0.32 9.23
C VAL A 152 -0.57 1.69 9.85
N ALA A 153 -1.34 2.54 9.19
CA ALA A 153 -1.72 3.85 9.70
C ALA A 153 -3.17 3.84 10.18
N LYS A 154 -3.39 4.17 11.45
CA LYS A 154 -4.74 4.37 11.99
C LYS A 154 -5.37 5.62 11.41
N VAL A 155 -6.63 5.51 11.03
CA VAL A 155 -7.44 6.61 10.47
C VAL A 155 -8.71 6.82 11.29
N ARG A 156 -9.44 7.90 10.98
CA ARG A 156 -10.72 8.20 11.63
C ARG A 156 -11.76 7.14 11.30
N GLU A 157 -12.56 6.75 12.27
CA GLU A 157 -13.61 5.73 12.13
C GLU A 157 -14.73 6.14 11.15
N ASP A 158 -14.96 7.44 10.96
CA ASP A 158 -15.96 7.97 10.04
C ASP A 158 -15.44 8.15 8.60
N ALA A 159 -14.17 7.85 8.34
CA ALA A 159 -13.60 7.96 7.00
C ALA A 159 -14.10 6.81 6.11
N PRO A 160 -14.71 7.09 4.93
CA PRO A 160 -15.26 6.07 4.07
C PRO A 160 -14.13 5.26 3.41
N PHE A 161 -14.15 3.94 3.57
CA PHE A 161 -13.09 3.06 3.11
C PHE A 161 -12.81 3.17 1.60
N ASP A 162 -13.86 3.31 0.79
CA ASP A 162 -13.78 3.48 -0.67
C ASP A 162 -13.12 4.80 -1.11
N LYS A 163 -12.95 5.74 -0.19
CA LYS A 163 -12.28 7.03 -0.43
C LYS A 163 -10.86 7.07 0.13
N ILE A 164 -10.59 6.33 1.19
CA ILE A 164 -9.29 6.40 1.84
C ILE A 164 -8.33 5.29 1.42
N CYS A 165 -8.82 4.24 0.75
CA CYS A 165 -8.00 3.08 0.39
C CYS A 165 -6.75 3.46 -0.45
N TYR A 166 -6.84 4.46 -1.34
CA TYR A 166 -5.71 4.88 -2.17
C TYR A 166 -4.85 6.00 -1.56
N VAL A 167 -5.14 6.41 -0.30
CA VAL A 167 -4.33 7.43 0.40
C VAL A 167 -2.89 6.96 0.59
N GLY A 168 -2.68 5.68 0.86
CA GLY A 168 -1.36 5.10 1.05
C GLY A 168 -0.47 5.08 -0.19
N CYS A 169 -1.02 5.31 -1.40
CA CYS A 169 -0.28 5.30 -2.66
C CYS A 169 -0.57 6.55 -3.50
N GLY A 170 -1.65 6.55 -4.29
CA GLY A 170 -1.91 7.56 -5.30
C GLY A 170 -2.02 8.99 -4.75
N VAL A 171 -2.69 9.17 -3.62
CA VAL A 171 -2.84 10.48 -2.97
C VAL A 171 -1.50 10.98 -2.45
N THR A 172 -0.82 10.16 -1.66
CA THR A 172 0.49 10.50 -1.07
C THR A 172 1.54 10.79 -2.15
N THR A 173 1.54 10.01 -3.23
CA THR A 173 2.44 10.22 -4.39
C THR A 173 2.19 11.57 -5.04
N GLY A 174 0.94 11.89 -5.39
CA GLY A 174 0.62 13.14 -6.08
C GLY A 174 0.85 14.39 -5.22
N ILE A 175 0.37 14.37 -3.99
CA ILE A 175 0.57 15.50 -3.04
C ILE A 175 2.04 15.63 -2.68
N GLY A 176 2.73 14.52 -2.44
CA GLY A 176 4.14 14.50 -2.09
C GLY A 176 5.05 15.05 -3.21
N ALA A 177 4.72 14.78 -4.46
CA ALA A 177 5.42 15.35 -5.61
C ALA A 177 5.41 16.89 -5.56
N VAL A 178 4.29 17.49 -5.21
CA VAL A 178 4.15 18.95 -5.11
C VAL A 178 4.82 19.51 -3.85
N ALA A 179 4.48 18.95 -2.69
CA ALA A 179 4.84 19.53 -1.41
C ALA A 179 6.31 19.26 -1.02
N PHE A 180 6.81 18.05 -1.31
CA PHE A 180 8.12 17.61 -0.83
C PHE A 180 9.18 17.51 -1.91
N THR A 181 8.84 17.05 -3.12
CA THR A 181 9.79 16.89 -4.21
C THR A 181 10.03 18.21 -4.94
N MET A 182 8.95 18.80 -5.49
CA MET A 182 9.03 20.05 -6.23
C MET A 182 9.06 21.28 -5.33
N LYS A 183 8.57 21.17 -4.09
CA LYS A 183 8.50 22.27 -3.12
C LYS A 183 7.84 23.51 -3.72
N VAL A 184 6.69 23.30 -4.35
CA VAL A 184 5.95 24.37 -5.03
C VAL A 184 5.57 25.46 -4.03
N GLU A 185 5.96 26.70 -4.35
CA GLU A 185 5.69 27.86 -3.48
C GLU A 185 4.27 28.41 -3.69
N PRO A 186 3.68 29.02 -2.66
CA PRO A 186 2.42 29.76 -2.80
C PRO A 186 2.53 30.84 -3.90
N GLY A 187 1.47 30.96 -4.70
CA GLY A 187 1.46 31.90 -5.82
C GLY A 187 2.09 31.39 -7.13
N ALA A 188 2.70 30.22 -7.14
CA ALA A 188 3.27 29.60 -8.34
C ALA A 188 2.21 29.30 -9.42
N THR A 189 2.66 29.15 -10.66
CA THR A 189 1.90 28.56 -11.76
C THR A 189 2.40 27.15 -12.00
N VAL A 190 1.49 26.15 -11.96
CA VAL A 190 1.78 24.74 -12.10
C VAL A 190 1.11 24.20 -13.33
N ALA A 191 1.83 23.46 -14.18
CA ALA A 191 1.28 22.68 -15.28
C ALA A 191 1.41 21.18 -14.95
N VAL A 192 0.29 20.45 -15.09
CA VAL A 192 0.21 19.03 -14.81
C VAL A 192 -0.14 18.30 -16.10
N PHE A 193 0.75 17.45 -16.57
CA PHE A 193 0.57 16.65 -17.78
C PHE A 193 0.17 15.22 -17.39
N GLY A 194 -1.01 14.79 -17.86
CA GLY A 194 -1.68 13.56 -17.45
C GLY A 194 -2.58 13.78 -16.23
N LEU A 195 -3.90 13.55 -16.42
CA LEU A 195 -4.92 13.77 -15.40
C LEU A 195 -5.50 12.45 -14.85
N GLY A 196 -4.71 11.39 -14.86
CA GLY A 196 -5.01 10.15 -14.15
C GLY A 196 -4.93 10.32 -12.63
N GLY A 197 -4.98 9.20 -11.89
CA GLY A 197 -5.02 9.22 -10.42
C GLY A 197 -3.92 10.06 -9.78
N ILE A 198 -2.68 9.96 -10.25
CA ILE A 198 -1.55 10.77 -9.75
C ILE A 198 -1.72 12.24 -10.12
N GLY A 199 -1.99 12.56 -11.40
CA GLY A 199 -2.12 13.94 -11.87
C GLY A 199 -3.24 14.71 -11.16
N LEU A 200 -4.37 14.07 -10.90
CA LEU A 200 -5.46 14.67 -10.12
C LEU A 200 -5.04 14.97 -8.67
N ASN A 201 -4.23 14.12 -8.06
CA ASN A 201 -3.68 14.37 -6.73
C ASN A 201 -2.57 15.42 -6.74
N VAL A 202 -1.79 15.55 -7.83
CA VAL A 202 -0.87 16.68 -8.04
C VAL A 202 -1.63 18.00 -8.10
N ILE A 203 -2.78 18.06 -8.80
CA ILE A 203 -3.66 19.23 -8.82
C ILE A 203 -4.17 19.58 -7.41
N GLN A 204 -4.60 18.59 -6.64
CA GLN A 204 -5.03 18.79 -5.26
C GLN A 204 -3.87 19.30 -4.39
N GLY A 205 -2.68 18.71 -4.53
CA GLY A 205 -1.45 19.16 -3.85
C GLY A 205 -1.09 20.60 -4.20
N ALA A 206 -1.12 20.97 -5.49
CA ALA A 206 -0.86 22.33 -5.95
C ALA A 206 -1.86 23.34 -5.37
N LYS A 207 -3.14 22.97 -5.28
CA LYS A 207 -4.16 23.79 -4.61
C LYS A 207 -3.88 23.92 -3.11
N LEU A 208 -3.50 22.84 -2.45
CA LEU A 208 -3.21 22.80 -1.02
C LEU A 208 -2.04 23.72 -0.64
N VAL A 209 -0.98 23.76 -1.43
CA VAL A 209 0.17 24.66 -1.19
C VAL A 209 -0.05 26.10 -1.66
N GLY A 210 -1.23 26.42 -2.20
CA GLY A 210 -1.58 27.80 -2.59
C GLY A 210 -1.04 28.25 -3.95
N ALA A 211 -0.91 27.34 -4.92
CA ALA A 211 -0.58 27.71 -6.29
C ALA A 211 -1.66 28.69 -6.85
N ARG A 212 -1.20 29.77 -7.50
CA ARG A 212 -2.10 30.80 -8.07
C ARG A 212 -2.84 30.33 -9.32
N ARG A 213 -2.17 29.52 -10.14
CA ARG A 213 -2.71 28.98 -11.38
C ARG A 213 -2.31 27.53 -11.55
N ILE A 214 -3.29 26.69 -11.87
CA ILE A 214 -3.08 25.26 -12.14
C ILE A 214 -3.63 24.98 -13.54
N ILE A 215 -2.79 24.39 -14.39
CA ILE A 215 -3.11 24.04 -15.78
C ILE A 215 -3.03 22.54 -15.88
N GLY A 216 -4.17 21.88 -16.12
CA GLY A 216 -4.22 20.45 -16.42
C GLY A 216 -4.16 20.22 -17.93
N VAL A 217 -3.36 19.26 -18.35
CA VAL A 217 -3.21 18.86 -19.76
C VAL A 217 -3.36 17.34 -19.84
N ASP A 218 -4.28 16.87 -20.68
CA ASP A 218 -4.44 15.44 -20.96
C ASP A 218 -4.69 15.22 -22.46
N ILE A 219 -4.46 14.00 -22.91
CA ILE A 219 -4.75 13.59 -24.29
C ILE A 219 -6.22 13.18 -24.46
N ASN A 220 -6.91 12.84 -23.37
CA ASN A 220 -8.32 12.59 -23.37
C ASN A 220 -9.08 13.93 -23.24
N PRO A 221 -10.11 14.16 -24.07
CA PRO A 221 -10.91 15.39 -24.02
C PRO A 221 -11.76 15.50 -22.75
#